data_ec02727ce814a13177db255e491c64cf
#
_entry.id   ec02727ce814a13177db255e491c64cf
#
_cell.length_a   1.000
_cell.length_b   1.000
_cell.length_c   1.000
_cell.angle_alpha   90.00
_cell.angle_beta   90.00
_cell.angle_gamma   90.00
#
_symmetry.space_group_name_H-M   'P 1'
#
loop_
_entity.id
_entity.type
_entity.pdbx_description
1 polymer ?
#
loop_
_entity_poly.entity_id
_entity_poly.type
_entity_poly.pdbx_seq_one_letter_code
_entity_poly.pdbx_strand_id
1 'polypeptide(L)'
;MITVTIIYTFYSAPISHKTINTSMHKFLVKKIYPTREGGREWFINMNDPTGDKIFDPGSKIIRQHDGSWQIEGRDKIGYREDQVRMNVNTPDGEPQWKNVEITGYAKVVSASSPHDALTWYARGGRHSDRIPCQGTSLKGSIRIDGSVFWQKEIWHTGGYTDERAKATATTNLLLGRWIGWKVVMYNINNDRAVKMESYLDDGNNNEWKKVTELVDDGGWYANSSDGEFYSAGCGRPKDYIVTNAGPVVAFRSDNMKWDFTDLSVREINASIHSK
;
A
#
# COMPACT_ATOMS: atom_id res chain seq x y z
N MET A 1 59.56 55.79 -2.99
CA MET A 1 58.68 54.90 -3.77
C MET A 1 58.23 53.82 -2.79
N ILE A 2 56.92 53.90 -2.30
CA ILE A 2 56.41 52.98 -1.32
C ILE A 2 55.49 52.01 -2.09
N THR A 3 55.84 50.71 -2.10
CA THR A 3 55.08 49.67 -2.77
C THR A 3 54.06 49.13 -1.78
N VAL A 4 52.78 49.35 -2.08
CA VAL A 4 51.63 48.79 -1.29
C VAL A 4 51.27 47.44 -1.90
N THR A 5 51.50 46.36 -1.13
CA THR A 5 51.08 45.02 -1.50
C THR A 5 49.66 44.81 -0.96
N ILE A 6 48.64 44.65 -1.85
CA ILE A 6 47.26 44.32 -1.48
C ILE A 6 47.15 42.80 -1.44
N ILE A 7 46.90 42.24 -0.26
CA ILE A 7 46.61 40.81 -0.06
C ILE A 7 45.09 40.60 -0.18
N TYR A 8 44.64 39.89 -1.19
CA TYR A 8 43.24 39.43 -1.31
C TYR A 8 43.07 38.14 -0.52
N THR A 9 42.35 38.21 0.60
CA THR A 9 41.88 37.02 1.31
C THR A 9 40.55 36.54 0.68
N PHE A 10 40.59 35.40 0.02
CA PHE A 10 39.39 34.74 -0.45
C PHE A 10 38.72 34.05 0.74
N TYR A 11 37.59 34.59 1.18
CA TYR A 11 36.68 33.89 2.07
C TYR A 11 35.92 32.84 1.25
N SER A 12 36.25 31.57 1.39
CA SER A 12 35.42 30.50 0.93
C SER A 12 34.23 30.37 1.87
N ALA A 13 33.02 30.72 1.41
CA ALA A 13 31.79 30.46 2.13
C ALA A 13 31.65 28.95 2.37
N PRO A 14 31.24 28.52 3.57
CA PRO A 14 31.02 27.11 3.83
C PRO A 14 29.91 26.58 2.89
N ILE A 15 30.21 25.51 2.17
CA ILE A 15 29.24 24.78 1.37
C ILE A 15 28.20 24.24 2.36
N SER A 16 27.04 24.86 2.35
CA SER A 16 25.87 24.35 3.09
C SER A 16 25.52 22.98 2.53
N HIS A 17 25.92 21.92 3.19
CA HIS A 17 25.37 20.58 2.94
C HIS A 17 23.88 20.65 3.22
N LYS A 18 23.10 20.77 2.15
CA LYS A 18 21.64 20.69 2.20
C LYS A 18 21.32 19.33 2.81
N THR A 19 20.90 19.32 4.07
CA THR A 19 20.45 18.11 4.76
C THR A 19 19.35 17.53 3.90
N ILE A 20 19.60 16.37 3.30
CA ILE A 20 18.58 15.66 2.52
C ILE A 20 17.45 15.38 3.52
N ASN A 21 16.27 15.92 3.23
CA ASN A 21 15.11 15.74 4.10
C ASN A 21 14.72 14.25 4.07
N THR A 22 15.18 13.50 5.06
CA THR A 22 14.96 12.04 5.20
C THR A 22 13.50 11.68 5.37
N SER A 23 12.61 12.68 5.56
CA SER A 23 11.17 12.48 5.65
C SER A 23 10.47 12.27 4.30
N MET A 24 11.18 12.44 3.18
CA MET A 24 10.63 12.26 1.84
C MET A 24 11.20 11.00 1.19
N HIS A 25 10.45 10.36 0.30
CA HIS A 25 10.93 9.24 -0.50
C HIS A 25 11.29 9.69 -1.94
N LYS A 26 11.66 8.72 -2.82
CA LYS A 26 12.15 8.96 -4.18
C LYS A 26 11.26 9.90 -5.01
N PHE A 27 9.94 9.81 -4.87
CA PHE A 27 8.98 10.69 -5.57
C PHE A 27 8.65 11.96 -4.77
N LEU A 28 9.46 12.32 -3.79
CA LEU A 28 9.24 13.46 -2.90
C LEU A 28 7.95 13.38 -2.06
N VAL A 29 7.38 12.19 -1.93
CA VAL A 29 6.20 11.96 -1.09
C VAL A 29 6.61 11.83 0.36
N LYS A 30 5.88 12.48 1.26
CA LYS A 30 6.13 12.45 2.70
C LYS A 30 6.02 11.03 3.24
N LYS A 31 7.04 10.58 3.97
CA LYS A 31 7.05 9.33 4.73
C LYS A 31 6.29 9.52 6.04
N ILE A 32 5.48 8.54 6.43
CA ILE A 32 4.87 8.53 7.76
C ILE A 32 5.86 7.95 8.77
N TYR A 33 6.52 6.85 8.39
CA TYR A 33 7.56 6.22 9.19
C TYR A 33 8.90 6.22 8.45
N PRO A 34 10.03 6.31 9.15
CA PRO A 34 11.32 6.13 8.52
C PRO A 34 11.46 4.72 7.96
N THR A 35 12.22 4.59 6.89
CA THR A 35 12.61 3.27 6.39
C THR A 35 13.46 2.57 7.44
N ARG A 36 13.24 1.27 7.64
CA ARG A 36 14.06 0.44 8.52
C ARG A 36 15.51 0.46 8.03
N GLU A 37 16.48 0.47 8.93
CA GLU A 37 17.88 0.31 8.57
C GLU A 37 18.08 -0.99 7.79
N GLY A 38 18.71 -0.90 6.60
CA GLY A 38 18.83 -2.01 5.65
C GLY A 38 17.50 -2.49 5.05
N GLY A 39 16.40 -1.78 5.29
CA GLY A 39 15.08 -2.10 4.75
C GLY A 39 14.94 -1.73 3.29
N ARG A 40 14.14 -2.50 2.58
CA ARG A 40 13.89 -2.30 1.15
C ARG A 40 12.91 -1.17 0.91
N GLU A 41 13.15 -0.47 -0.20
CA GLU A 41 12.23 0.48 -0.80
C GLU A 41 12.03 0.08 -2.28
N TRP A 42 10.82 -0.25 -2.64
CA TRP A 42 10.44 -0.44 -4.03
C TRP A 42 9.65 0.76 -4.53
N PHE A 43 9.97 1.18 -5.73
CA PHE A 43 9.27 2.26 -6.44
C PHE A 43 9.02 1.83 -7.86
N ILE A 44 7.78 2.02 -8.32
CA ILE A 44 7.44 1.73 -9.71
C ILE A 44 8.34 2.51 -10.68
N ASN A 45 8.78 1.87 -11.75
CA ASN A 45 9.45 2.56 -12.84
C ASN A 45 8.38 3.16 -13.77
N MET A 46 8.11 4.46 -13.62
CA MET A 46 7.08 5.13 -14.42
C MET A 46 7.41 5.22 -15.93
N ASN A 47 8.66 4.98 -16.34
CA ASN A 47 9.02 4.93 -17.76
C ASN A 47 8.70 3.57 -18.37
N ASP A 48 8.90 2.50 -17.62
CA ASP A 48 8.66 1.11 -18.03
C ASP A 48 8.29 0.25 -16.81
N PRO A 49 7.02 0.28 -16.35
CA PRO A 49 6.60 -0.54 -15.22
C PRO A 49 6.71 -2.05 -15.49
N THR A 50 6.52 -2.46 -16.73
CA THR A 50 6.50 -3.89 -17.11
C THR A 50 7.89 -4.50 -17.22
N GLY A 51 8.94 -3.67 -17.31
CA GLY A 51 10.34 -4.11 -17.28
C GLY A 51 10.84 -4.51 -15.89
N ASP A 52 10.09 -4.21 -14.83
CA ASP A 52 10.43 -4.61 -13.47
C ASP A 52 9.98 -6.06 -13.18
N LYS A 53 10.93 -6.95 -12.96
CA LYS A 53 10.69 -8.38 -12.76
C LYS A 53 9.86 -8.72 -11.51
N ILE A 54 9.86 -7.84 -10.50
CA ILE A 54 9.09 -8.08 -9.28
C ILE A 54 7.70 -7.45 -9.32
N PHE A 55 7.43 -6.58 -10.30
CA PHE A 55 6.11 -5.98 -10.51
C PHE A 55 5.32 -6.76 -11.55
N ASP A 56 4.14 -7.22 -11.14
CA ASP A 56 3.18 -7.90 -12.03
C ASP A 56 1.86 -7.11 -11.99
N PRO A 57 1.54 -6.37 -13.05
CA PRO A 57 0.31 -5.58 -13.09
C PRO A 57 -0.97 -6.42 -13.12
N GLY A 58 -0.88 -7.73 -13.35
CA GLY A 58 -2.03 -8.64 -13.42
C GLY A 58 -2.98 -8.41 -14.61
N SER A 59 -2.92 -7.24 -15.24
CA SER A 59 -3.68 -6.83 -16.41
C SER A 59 -2.86 -5.91 -17.30
N LYS A 60 -3.35 -5.65 -18.52
CA LYS A 60 -2.71 -4.68 -19.42
C LYS A 60 -2.77 -3.29 -18.83
N ILE A 61 -1.63 -2.60 -18.79
CA ILE A 61 -1.54 -1.19 -18.45
C ILE A 61 -1.27 -0.34 -19.70
N ILE A 62 -1.78 0.89 -19.72
CA ILE A 62 -1.69 1.80 -20.88
C ILE A 62 -1.17 3.15 -20.39
N ARG A 63 -0.06 3.62 -20.99
CA ARG A 63 0.50 4.93 -20.65
C ARG A 63 -0.44 6.04 -21.10
N GLN A 64 -0.66 7.02 -20.23
CA GLN A 64 -1.47 8.21 -20.49
C GLN A 64 -0.59 9.39 -20.91
N HIS A 65 -1.22 10.43 -21.50
CA HIS A 65 -0.52 11.62 -21.99
C HIS A 65 0.16 12.44 -20.86
N ASP A 66 -0.37 12.36 -19.63
CA ASP A 66 0.19 13.04 -18.46
C ASP A 66 1.35 12.26 -17.79
N GLY A 67 1.74 11.13 -18.38
CA GLY A 67 2.81 10.27 -17.88
C GLY A 67 2.36 9.23 -16.86
N SER A 68 1.12 9.27 -16.40
CA SER A 68 0.52 8.21 -15.58
C SER A 68 0.26 6.93 -16.40
N TRP A 69 -0.13 5.87 -15.72
CA TRP A 69 -0.54 4.61 -16.34
C TRP A 69 -1.97 4.28 -15.95
N GLN A 70 -2.75 3.81 -16.91
CA GLN A 70 -4.12 3.37 -16.70
C GLN A 70 -4.20 1.86 -16.66
N ILE A 71 -5.02 1.34 -15.75
CA ILE A 71 -5.38 -0.06 -15.66
C ILE A 71 -6.90 -0.20 -15.57
N GLU A 72 -7.39 -1.25 -16.19
CA GLU A 72 -8.81 -1.61 -16.17
C GLU A 72 -8.92 -3.09 -15.86
N GLY A 73 -9.79 -3.44 -14.95
CA GLY A 73 -10.26 -4.77 -14.79
C GLY A 73 -10.98 -5.21 -16.09
N ARG A 74 -10.77 -6.44 -16.52
CA ARG A 74 -11.48 -6.99 -17.69
C ARG A 74 -12.59 -7.89 -17.21
N ASP A 75 -13.77 -7.62 -17.74
CA ASP A 75 -14.88 -8.53 -17.64
C ASP A 75 -14.49 -9.89 -18.24
N LYS A 76 -14.18 -10.85 -17.38
CA LYS A 76 -13.99 -12.24 -17.78
C LYS A 76 -15.38 -12.85 -17.84
N ILE A 77 -15.86 -13.16 -19.05
CA ILE A 77 -17.13 -13.86 -19.28
C ILE A 77 -17.26 -15.01 -18.27
N GLY A 78 -18.23 -14.90 -17.35
CA GLY A 78 -18.50 -15.90 -16.31
C GLY A 78 -18.01 -15.59 -14.91
N TYR A 79 -17.31 -14.47 -14.67
CA TYR A 79 -16.93 -13.99 -13.33
C TYR A 79 -17.69 -12.72 -12.99
N ARG A 80 -18.25 -12.66 -11.77
CA ARG A 80 -19.09 -11.54 -11.31
C ARG A 80 -18.31 -10.27 -10.96
N GLU A 81 -16.98 -10.34 -10.86
CA GLU A 81 -16.15 -9.24 -10.39
C GLU A 81 -14.91 -9.11 -11.26
N ASP A 82 -14.71 -7.92 -11.74
CA ASP A 82 -13.56 -7.53 -12.54
C ASP A 82 -12.45 -7.01 -11.64
N GLN A 83 -11.61 -7.92 -11.18
CA GLN A 83 -10.56 -7.64 -10.20
C GLN A 83 -9.21 -7.40 -10.87
N VAL A 84 -8.59 -6.27 -10.51
CA VAL A 84 -7.18 -6.00 -10.77
C VAL A 84 -6.38 -6.25 -9.50
N ARG A 85 -5.25 -6.93 -9.62
CA ARG A 85 -4.23 -7.06 -8.57
C ARG A 85 -2.86 -6.79 -9.18
N MET A 86 -2.35 -5.59 -8.96
CA MET A 86 -0.97 -5.26 -9.28
C MET A 86 -0.10 -5.71 -8.12
N ASN A 87 0.71 -6.72 -8.35
CA ASN A 87 1.53 -7.35 -7.32
C ASN A 87 2.97 -6.82 -7.34
N VAL A 88 3.50 -6.53 -6.17
CA VAL A 88 4.93 -6.33 -5.91
C VAL A 88 5.43 -7.55 -5.17
N ASN A 89 6.11 -8.43 -5.87
CA ASN A 89 6.61 -9.68 -5.33
C ASN A 89 7.88 -9.44 -4.50
N THR A 90 8.14 -10.31 -3.54
CA THR A 90 9.45 -10.36 -2.90
C THR A 90 10.47 -10.90 -3.91
N PRO A 91 11.63 -10.26 -4.09
CA PRO A 91 12.70 -10.82 -4.90
C PRO A 91 13.16 -12.18 -4.37
N ASP A 92 13.61 -13.05 -5.26
CA ASP A 92 14.12 -14.36 -4.89
C ASP A 92 15.28 -14.25 -3.88
N GLY A 93 15.20 -15.05 -2.80
CA GLY A 93 16.21 -15.06 -1.75
C GLY A 93 16.09 -13.93 -0.71
N GLU A 94 15.21 -12.97 -0.91
CA GLU A 94 14.99 -11.86 0.02
C GLU A 94 13.92 -12.19 1.09
N PRO A 95 14.01 -11.57 2.28
CA PRO A 95 12.95 -11.67 3.29
C PRO A 95 11.60 -11.16 2.75
N GLN A 96 10.52 -11.82 3.13
CA GLN A 96 9.17 -11.42 2.74
C GLN A 96 8.73 -10.10 3.40
N TRP A 97 7.77 -9.40 2.78
CA TRP A 97 7.22 -8.14 3.26
C TRP A 97 6.48 -8.31 4.59
N LYS A 98 6.85 -7.53 5.62
CA LYS A 98 6.23 -7.64 6.96
C LYS A 98 5.70 -6.30 7.46
N ASN A 99 6.58 -5.40 7.88
CA ASN A 99 6.23 -4.07 8.37
C ASN A 99 6.41 -3.08 7.24
N VAL A 100 5.31 -2.58 6.68
CA VAL A 100 5.36 -1.84 5.41
C VAL A 100 4.51 -0.58 5.43
N GLU A 101 4.96 0.40 4.68
CA GLU A 101 4.18 1.53 4.19
C GLU A 101 4.00 1.36 2.69
N ILE A 102 2.74 1.32 2.24
CA ILE A 102 2.32 1.15 0.85
C ILE A 102 1.68 2.44 0.41
N THR A 103 2.19 3.06 -0.64
CA THR A 103 1.71 4.37 -1.12
C THR A 103 1.44 4.32 -2.60
N GLY A 104 0.39 4.99 -3.06
CA GLY A 104 0.11 5.20 -4.47
C GLY A 104 -0.81 6.38 -4.68
N TYR A 105 -0.65 7.07 -5.81
CA TYR A 105 -1.62 8.05 -6.28
C TYR A 105 -2.51 7.39 -7.32
N ALA A 106 -3.80 7.67 -7.22
CA ALA A 106 -4.82 7.10 -8.07
C ALA A 106 -5.83 8.16 -8.52
N LYS A 107 -6.31 8.03 -9.76
CA LYS A 107 -7.45 8.78 -10.29
C LYS A 107 -8.43 7.79 -10.87
N VAL A 108 -9.56 7.60 -10.20
CA VAL A 108 -10.59 6.69 -10.70
C VAL A 108 -11.28 7.33 -11.89
N VAL A 109 -11.23 6.64 -13.03
CA VAL A 109 -11.85 7.09 -14.29
C VAL A 109 -13.30 6.63 -14.39
N SER A 110 -13.57 5.38 -14.01
CA SER A 110 -14.92 4.83 -13.93
C SER A 110 -14.97 3.71 -12.88
N ALA A 111 -16.14 3.52 -12.29
CA ALA A 111 -16.45 2.45 -11.35
C ALA A 111 -17.89 2.00 -11.58
N SER A 112 -18.20 0.75 -11.25
CA SER A 112 -19.54 0.19 -11.40
C SER A 112 -20.47 0.58 -10.25
N SER A 113 -19.89 0.88 -9.08
CA SER A 113 -20.63 1.20 -7.85
C SER A 113 -19.85 2.20 -6.99
N PRO A 114 -20.54 3.05 -6.20
CA PRO A 114 -19.87 3.90 -5.19
C PRO A 114 -19.20 3.08 -4.08
N HIS A 115 -19.53 1.79 -3.97
CA HIS A 115 -18.95 0.86 -2.99
C HIS A 115 -17.73 0.11 -3.51
N ASP A 116 -17.39 0.24 -4.81
CA ASP A 116 -16.13 -0.27 -5.34
C ASP A 116 -14.96 0.45 -4.66
N ALA A 117 -13.85 -0.27 -4.43
CA ALA A 117 -12.76 0.23 -3.61
C ALA A 117 -11.38 0.06 -4.26
N LEU A 118 -10.51 1.02 -3.98
CA LEU A 118 -9.07 0.83 -4.08
C LEU A 118 -8.60 0.22 -2.76
N THR A 119 -7.85 -0.87 -2.84
CA THR A 119 -7.40 -1.64 -1.69
C THR A 119 -5.91 -1.93 -1.78
N TRP A 120 -5.12 -1.37 -0.86
CA TRP A 120 -3.72 -1.76 -0.70
C TRP A 120 -3.61 -2.84 0.37
N TYR A 121 -2.86 -3.92 0.08
CA TYR A 121 -2.72 -5.00 1.05
C TYR A 121 -1.33 -5.64 1.04
N ALA A 122 -0.97 -6.28 2.14
CA ALA A 122 0.26 -7.04 2.30
C ALA A 122 0.08 -8.24 3.23
N ARG A 123 1.17 -8.97 3.46
CA ARG A 123 1.33 -10.14 4.34
C ARG A 123 0.66 -11.40 3.82
N GLY A 124 0.25 -11.38 2.56
CA GLY A 124 -0.38 -12.50 1.90
C GLY A 124 0.49 -13.16 0.86
N GLY A 125 0.13 -14.37 0.50
CA GLY A 125 0.59 -15.03 -0.70
C GLY A 125 -0.15 -14.51 -1.93
N ARG A 126 0.32 -14.94 -3.10
CA ARG A 126 -0.37 -14.70 -4.35
C ARG A 126 -1.76 -15.33 -4.27
N HIS A 127 -2.78 -14.57 -4.62
CA HIS A 127 -4.14 -15.11 -4.67
C HIS A 127 -4.26 -16.17 -5.76
N SER A 128 -4.79 -17.33 -5.41
CA SER A 128 -5.05 -18.41 -6.36
C SER A 128 -6.30 -19.18 -5.91
N ASP A 129 -7.30 -19.24 -6.79
CA ASP A 129 -8.52 -20.04 -6.58
C ASP A 129 -8.23 -21.54 -6.49
N ARG A 130 -7.05 -21.97 -6.95
CA ARG A 130 -6.63 -23.37 -6.92
C ARG A 130 -5.95 -23.78 -5.63
N ILE A 131 -5.56 -22.82 -4.78
CA ILE A 131 -4.84 -23.08 -3.53
C ILE A 131 -5.58 -22.39 -2.41
N PRO A 132 -6.51 -23.06 -1.75
CA PRO A 132 -7.47 -22.47 -0.82
C PRO A 132 -6.80 -21.79 0.40
N CYS A 133 -5.60 -22.22 0.79
CA CYS A 133 -4.88 -21.64 1.93
C CYS A 133 -4.03 -20.41 1.61
N GLN A 134 -4.02 -19.98 0.36
CA GLN A 134 -3.40 -18.70 -0.05
C GLN A 134 -4.37 -17.53 0.16
N GLY A 135 -3.89 -16.31 -0.09
CA GLY A 135 -4.70 -15.11 -0.02
C GLY A 135 -4.72 -14.41 1.34
N THR A 136 -4.03 -14.95 2.36
CA THR A 136 -3.89 -14.24 3.65
C THR A 136 -3.44 -12.81 3.43
N SER A 137 -4.11 -11.84 4.06
CA SER A 137 -3.73 -10.43 3.91
C SER A 137 -4.41 -9.53 4.94
N LEU A 138 -3.80 -8.36 5.14
CA LEU A 138 -4.43 -7.19 5.79
C LEU A 138 -4.70 -6.16 4.71
N LYS A 139 -5.94 -5.70 4.60
CA LYS A 139 -6.47 -4.88 3.52
C LYS A 139 -6.93 -3.53 4.04
N GLY A 140 -6.28 -2.43 3.62
CA GLY A 140 -6.74 -1.07 3.85
C GLY A 140 -7.41 -0.52 2.59
N SER A 141 -8.68 -0.15 2.69
CA SER A 141 -9.53 0.16 1.55
C SER A 141 -10.13 1.56 1.64
N ILE A 142 -10.25 2.21 0.47
CA ILE A 142 -11.01 3.44 0.28
C ILE A 142 -12.01 3.24 -0.86
N ARG A 143 -13.30 3.52 -0.61
CA ARG A 143 -14.36 3.43 -1.61
C ARG A 143 -14.51 4.71 -2.40
N ILE A 144 -15.20 4.63 -3.53
CA ILE A 144 -15.48 5.76 -4.40
C ILE A 144 -16.26 6.86 -3.68
N ASP A 145 -17.12 6.51 -2.74
CA ASP A 145 -17.87 7.45 -1.89
C ASP A 145 -17.04 8.12 -0.79
N GLY A 146 -15.74 7.82 -0.70
CA GLY A 146 -14.83 8.34 0.30
C GLY A 146 -14.86 7.62 1.64
N SER A 147 -15.64 6.55 1.79
CA SER A 147 -15.61 5.71 2.99
C SER A 147 -14.38 4.81 3.01
N VAL A 148 -13.85 4.56 4.20
CA VAL A 148 -12.64 3.75 4.43
C VAL A 148 -12.90 2.66 5.45
N PHE A 149 -12.16 1.56 5.33
CA PHE A 149 -12.26 0.44 6.26
C PHE A 149 -11.02 -0.45 6.19
N TRP A 150 -10.89 -1.31 7.21
CA TRP A 150 -9.95 -2.42 7.23
C TRP A 150 -10.69 -3.74 7.18
N GLN A 151 -10.13 -4.70 6.43
CA GLN A 151 -10.59 -6.08 6.36
C GLN A 151 -9.38 -7.02 6.42
N LYS A 152 -9.58 -8.18 7.00
CA LYS A 152 -8.59 -9.24 7.07
C LYS A 152 -9.08 -10.45 6.28
N GLU A 153 -8.20 -11.05 5.50
CA GLU A 153 -8.39 -12.35 4.88
C GLU A 153 -7.43 -13.34 5.53
N ILE A 154 -7.96 -14.37 6.18
CA ILE A 154 -7.14 -15.39 6.83
C ILE A 154 -6.69 -16.42 5.80
N TRP A 155 -7.58 -16.80 4.88
CA TRP A 155 -7.30 -17.49 3.61
C TRP A 155 -8.50 -17.38 2.66
N HIS A 156 -8.30 -17.70 1.39
CA HIS A 156 -9.24 -17.41 0.32
C HIS A 156 -10.63 -18.07 0.50
N THR A 157 -10.69 -19.35 0.84
CA THR A 157 -11.96 -20.06 0.96
C THR A 157 -12.60 -19.88 2.33
N GLY A 158 -13.35 -18.81 2.51
CA GLY A 158 -14.16 -18.56 3.72
C GLY A 158 -13.42 -17.88 4.86
N GLY A 159 -12.21 -17.37 4.64
CA GLY A 159 -11.39 -16.75 5.67
C GLY A 159 -11.49 -15.23 5.80
N TYR A 160 -12.51 -14.58 5.25
CA TYR A 160 -12.73 -13.12 5.36
C TYR A 160 -13.36 -12.77 6.71
N THR A 161 -12.96 -11.59 7.23
CA THR A 161 -13.56 -10.98 8.42
C THR A 161 -14.56 -9.89 8.01
N ASP A 162 -15.36 -9.44 8.96
CA ASP A 162 -16.13 -8.22 8.81
C ASP A 162 -15.20 -7.00 8.71
N GLU A 163 -15.70 -5.94 8.08
CA GLU A 163 -15.01 -4.66 7.97
C GLU A 163 -14.97 -3.95 9.33
N ARG A 164 -13.79 -3.45 9.70
CA ARG A 164 -13.59 -2.68 10.94
C ARG A 164 -12.98 -1.31 10.66
N ALA A 165 -12.97 -0.47 11.70
CA ALA A 165 -12.44 0.90 11.65
C ALA A 165 -13.03 1.71 10.48
N LYS A 166 -14.35 1.59 10.26
CA LYS A 166 -15.08 2.30 9.23
C LYS A 166 -15.13 3.79 9.55
N ALA A 167 -14.82 4.63 8.57
CA ALA A 167 -14.88 6.08 8.68
C ALA A 167 -15.19 6.71 7.32
N THR A 168 -15.56 7.98 7.31
CA THR A 168 -15.59 8.81 6.09
C THR A 168 -14.31 9.62 6.03
N ALA A 169 -13.44 9.29 5.09
CA ALA A 169 -12.16 9.97 4.90
C ALA A 169 -12.33 11.32 4.18
N THR A 170 -13.25 11.36 3.23
CA THR A 170 -13.64 12.56 2.48
C THR A 170 -15.10 12.47 2.07
N THR A 171 -15.76 13.60 1.91
CA THR A 171 -17.11 13.71 1.34
C THR A 171 -17.10 13.93 -0.17
N ASN A 172 -15.91 14.13 -0.76
CA ASN A 172 -15.74 14.27 -2.18
C ASN A 172 -15.64 12.88 -2.83
N LEU A 173 -16.41 12.65 -3.90
CA LEU A 173 -16.27 11.44 -4.70
C LEU A 173 -14.83 11.31 -5.23
N LEU A 174 -14.30 10.10 -5.24
CA LEU A 174 -12.95 9.86 -5.77
C LEU A 174 -12.89 9.92 -7.30
N LEU A 175 -14.04 9.90 -7.97
CA LEU A 175 -14.15 9.84 -9.43
C LEU A 175 -13.56 11.10 -10.07
N GLY A 176 -12.72 10.91 -11.10
CA GLY A 176 -12.19 11.97 -11.97
C GLY A 176 -11.08 12.82 -11.36
N ARG A 177 -10.66 12.60 -10.11
CA ARG A 177 -9.62 13.38 -9.44
C ARG A 177 -8.47 12.52 -8.92
N TRP A 178 -7.29 13.08 -8.85
CA TRP A 178 -6.15 12.46 -8.20
C TRP A 178 -6.27 12.52 -6.69
N ILE A 179 -6.00 11.39 -6.03
CA ILE A 179 -5.82 11.27 -4.59
C ILE A 179 -4.56 10.47 -4.28
N GLY A 180 -3.93 10.75 -3.15
CA GLY A 180 -2.93 9.85 -2.57
C GLY A 180 -3.58 8.92 -1.55
N TRP A 181 -3.38 7.60 -1.70
CA TRP A 181 -3.80 6.61 -0.72
C TRP A 181 -2.60 5.88 -0.14
N LYS A 182 -2.56 5.80 1.18
CA LYS A 182 -1.46 5.15 1.89
C LYS A 182 -1.99 4.27 3.00
N VAL A 183 -1.46 3.05 3.07
CA VAL A 183 -1.68 2.15 4.20
C VAL A 183 -0.36 1.76 4.82
N VAL A 184 -0.38 1.67 6.14
CA VAL A 184 0.76 1.28 6.96
C VAL A 184 0.34 0.12 7.83
N MET A 185 1.18 -0.92 7.91
CA MET A 185 0.93 -2.04 8.81
C MET A 185 2.23 -2.54 9.41
N TYR A 186 2.21 -2.74 10.72
CA TYR A 186 3.39 -3.20 11.46
C TYR A 186 3.02 -3.96 12.73
N ASN A 187 3.90 -4.87 13.11
CA ASN A 187 3.72 -5.63 14.32
C ASN A 187 4.07 -4.80 15.56
N ILE A 188 3.32 -5.02 16.61
CA ILE A 188 3.51 -4.45 17.94
C ILE A 188 3.46 -5.56 19.00
N ASN A 189 3.73 -5.21 20.25
CA ASN A 189 3.65 -6.14 21.40
C ASN A 189 4.48 -7.43 21.20
N ASN A 190 5.72 -7.30 20.73
CA ASN A 190 6.60 -8.45 20.43
C ASN A 190 5.94 -9.44 19.46
N ASP A 191 5.49 -8.95 18.30
CA ASP A 191 4.83 -9.73 17.25
C ASP A 191 3.52 -10.42 17.66
N ARG A 192 2.82 -9.95 18.71
CA ARG A 192 1.55 -10.51 19.16
C ARG A 192 0.32 -9.76 18.68
N ALA A 193 0.52 -8.59 18.11
CA ALA A 193 -0.55 -7.77 17.54
C ALA A 193 -0.05 -7.02 16.30
N VAL A 194 -0.97 -6.52 15.51
CA VAL A 194 -0.68 -5.71 14.32
C VAL A 194 -1.39 -4.38 14.43
N LYS A 195 -0.64 -3.28 14.29
CA LYS A 195 -1.21 -1.96 14.10
C LYS A 195 -1.31 -1.65 12.61
N MET A 196 -2.44 -1.10 12.20
CA MET A 196 -2.79 -0.72 10.85
C MET A 196 -3.27 0.71 10.83
N GLU A 197 -2.81 1.50 9.88
CA GLU A 197 -3.16 2.92 9.74
C GLU A 197 -3.38 3.25 8.27
N SER A 198 -4.38 4.08 7.97
CA SER A 198 -4.64 4.58 6.62
C SER A 198 -4.56 6.09 6.57
N TYR A 199 -4.01 6.61 5.46
CA TYR A 199 -3.82 8.03 5.25
C TYR A 199 -4.32 8.42 3.86
N LEU A 200 -4.96 9.57 3.77
CA LEU A 200 -5.44 10.17 2.53
C LEU A 200 -4.73 11.51 2.30
N ASP A 201 -4.21 11.70 1.10
CA ASP A 201 -3.89 13.00 0.53
C ASP A 201 -5.02 13.36 -0.44
N ASP A 202 -6.05 14.03 0.08
CA ASP A 202 -7.29 14.34 -0.64
C ASP A 202 -7.09 15.44 -1.68
N GLY A 203 -6.09 16.31 -1.47
CA GLY A 203 -5.76 17.44 -2.33
C GLY A 203 -4.69 17.15 -3.38
N ASN A 204 -4.10 15.97 -3.40
CA ASN A 204 -2.93 15.64 -4.23
C ASN A 204 -1.78 16.68 -4.05
N ASN A 205 -1.55 17.08 -2.82
CA ASN A 205 -0.59 18.14 -2.45
C ASN A 205 0.44 17.68 -1.41
N ASN A 206 0.53 16.36 -1.20
CA ASN A 206 1.43 15.71 -0.24
C ASN A 206 1.09 16.02 1.23
N GLU A 207 -0.15 16.39 1.52
CA GLU A 207 -0.69 16.59 2.87
C GLU A 207 -1.47 15.35 3.34
N TRP A 208 -0.75 14.44 3.98
CA TRP A 208 -1.28 13.16 4.42
C TRP A 208 -2.02 13.27 5.75
N LYS A 209 -3.32 13.06 5.73
CA LYS A 209 -4.17 13.01 6.92
C LYS A 209 -4.44 11.56 7.29
N LYS A 210 -4.19 11.17 8.54
CA LYS A 210 -4.63 9.86 9.05
C LYS A 210 -6.16 9.85 9.11
N VAL A 211 -6.77 8.86 8.44
CA VAL A 211 -8.23 8.78 8.31
C VAL A 211 -8.82 7.62 9.10
N THR A 212 -8.05 6.56 9.35
CA THR A 212 -8.46 5.48 10.24
C THR A 212 -7.26 4.70 10.77
N GLU A 213 -7.43 4.03 11.90
CA GLU A 213 -6.47 3.10 12.45
C GLU A 213 -7.16 1.94 13.15
N LEU A 214 -6.49 0.81 13.24
CA LEU A 214 -6.97 -0.41 13.91
C LEU A 214 -5.79 -1.16 14.51
N VAL A 215 -6.01 -1.77 15.67
CA VAL A 215 -5.12 -2.80 16.22
C VAL A 215 -5.84 -4.14 16.15
N ASP A 216 -5.21 -5.13 15.52
CA ASP A 216 -5.63 -6.53 15.58
C ASP A 216 -4.78 -7.24 16.65
N ASP A 217 -5.36 -7.44 17.80
CA ASP A 217 -4.82 -8.19 18.93
C ASP A 217 -5.67 -9.43 19.30
N GLY A 218 -6.53 -9.85 18.35
CA GLY A 218 -7.46 -10.97 18.47
C GLY A 218 -8.92 -10.55 18.43
N GLY A 219 -9.82 -11.54 18.46
CA GLY A 219 -11.27 -11.27 18.46
C GLY A 219 -11.81 -10.68 17.16
N TRP A 220 -11.05 -10.71 16.07
CA TRP A 220 -11.50 -10.32 14.73
C TRP A 220 -11.64 -11.57 13.86
N TYR A 221 -12.84 -12.13 13.89
CA TYR A 221 -13.15 -13.45 13.37
C TYR A 221 -13.47 -13.44 11.88
N ALA A 222 -13.11 -14.52 11.19
CA ALA A 222 -13.61 -14.82 9.86
C ALA A 222 -15.15 -15.00 9.90
N ASN A 223 -15.85 -14.47 8.90
CA ASN A 223 -17.30 -14.41 8.82
C ASN A 223 -17.95 -15.60 8.10
N SER A 224 -17.15 -16.50 7.52
CA SER A 224 -17.67 -17.72 6.90
C SER A 224 -18.20 -18.72 7.94
N SER A 225 -19.07 -19.63 7.48
CA SER A 225 -19.53 -20.72 8.32
C SER A 225 -18.38 -21.58 8.81
N ASP A 226 -18.53 -22.22 9.99
CA ASP A 226 -17.47 -23.06 10.55
C ASP A 226 -17.09 -24.20 9.62
N GLY A 227 -18.08 -24.82 8.94
CA GLY A 227 -17.86 -25.89 7.98
C GLY A 227 -16.98 -25.45 6.79
N GLU A 228 -17.27 -24.29 6.20
CA GLU A 228 -16.48 -23.75 5.09
C GLU A 228 -15.07 -23.38 5.53
N PHE A 229 -14.95 -22.74 6.71
CA PHE A 229 -13.66 -22.33 7.25
C PHE A 229 -12.74 -23.51 7.54
N TYR A 230 -13.24 -24.53 8.23
CA TYR A 230 -12.40 -25.66 8.63
C TYR A 230 -12.22 -26.71 7.53
N SER A 231 -13.12 -26.82 6.56
CA SER A 231 -12.97 -27.76 5.45
C SER A 231 -11.77 -27.44 4.54
N ALA A 232 -11.30 -26.19 4.53
CA ALA A 232 -10.10 -25.80 3.80
C ALA A 232 -8.82 -26.40 4.37
N GLY A 233 -8.81 -26.83 5.64
CA GLY A 233 -7.66 -27.50 6.27
C GLY A 233 -6.39 -26.65 6.41
N CYS A 234 -6.53 -25.32 6.46
CA CYS A 234 -5.38 -24.39 6.43
C CYS A 234 -4.68 -24.18 7.78
N GLY A 235 -5.16 -24.83 8.86
CA GLY A 235 -4.49 -24.87 10.15
C GLY A 235 -4.42 -23.57 10.93
N ARG A 236 -5.27 -22.57 10.63
CA ARG A 236 -5.34 -21.28 11.34
C ARG A 236 -6.68 -21.14 12.07
N PRO A 237 -6.72 -20.51 13.25
CA PRO A 237 -7.97 -20.18 13.92
C PRO A 237 -8.72 -19.06 13.18
N LYS A 238 -10.03 -18.96 13.39
CA LYS A 238 -10.89 -17.93 12.78
C LYS A 238 -10.49 -16.48 13.13
N ASP A 239 -9.84 -16.28 14.26
CA ASP A 239 -9.35 -15.00 14.75
C ASP A 239 -7.83 -14.82 14.55
N TYR A 240 -7.24 -15.56 13.62
CA TYR A 240 -5.80 -15.52 13.36
C TYR A 240 -5.31 -14.07 13.20
N ILE A 241 -4.35 -13.68 14.05
CA ILE A 241 -3.69 -12.37 13.94
C ILE A 241 -2.61 -12.48 12.87
N VAL A 242 -2.74 -11.73 11.77
CA VAL A 242 -1.83 -11.83 10.62
C VAL A 242 -0.51 -11.12 10.93
N THR A 243 0.31 -11.68 11.81
CA THR A 243 1.63 -11.16 12.19
C THR A 243 2.76 -11.64 11.28
N ASN A 244 2.50 -12.60 10.43
CA ASN A 244 3.48 -13.16 9.48
C ASN A 244 3.91 -12.14 8.41
N ALA A 245 5.09 -12.36 7.85
CA ALA A 245 5.46 -11.77 6.57
C ALA A 245 4.73 -12.47 5.41
N GLY A 246 4.67 -11.84 4.26
CA GLY A 246 4.11 -12.42 3.05
C GLY A 246 4.90 -12.05 1.79
N PRO A 247 4.90 -12.90 0.77
CA PRO A 247 5.70 -12.71 -0.44
C PRO A 247 5.18 -11.58 -1.34
N VAL A 248 3.96 -11.08 -1.11
CA VAL A 248 3.29 -10.13 -2.01
C VAL A 248 2.76 -8.92 -1.24
N VAL A 249 3.00 -7.75 -1.83
CA VAL A 249 2.24 -6.52 -1.58
C VAL A 249 1.43 -6.23 -2.83
N ALA A 250 0.19 -5.78 -2.71
CA ALA A 250 -0.62 -5.53 -3.88
C ALA A 250 -1.45 -4.24 -3.80
N PHE A 251 -1.62 -3.65 -4.97
CA PHE A 251 -2.55 -2.56 -5.26
C PHE A 251 -3.73 -3.17 -6.01
N ARG A 252 -4.88 -3.24 -5.35
CA ARG A 252 -6.09 -3.89 -5.87
C ARG A 252 -7.18 -2.88 -6.14
N SER A 253 -7.97 -3.18 -7.17
CA SER A 253 -9.26 -2.58 -7.41
C SER A 253 -10.26 -3.63 -7.90
N ASP A 254 -11.54 -3.37 -7.67
CA ASP A 254 -12.63 -4.21 -8.15
C ASP A 254 -13.57 -3.33 -9.01
N ASN A 255 -13.97 -3.83 -10.19
CA ASN A 255 -14.96 -3.23 -11.10
C ASN A 255 -14.69 -1.78 -11.51
N MET A 256 -13.43 -1.40 -11.67
CA MET A 256 -13.09 -0.03 -12.03
C MET A 256 -11.96 0.09 -13.02
N LYS A 257 -11.93 1.25 -13.69
CA LYS A 257 -10.82 1.76 -14.48
C LYS A 257 -10.19 2.93 -13.73
N TRP A 258 -8.88 2.95 -13.60
CA TRP A 258 -8.18 4.01 -12.90
C TRP A 258 -6.77 4.25 -13.40
N ASP A 259 -6.34 5.50 -13.30
CA ASP A 259 -4.97 5.91 -13.57
C ASP A 259 -4.17 5.85 -12.29
N PHE A 260 -2.87 5.53 -12.40
CA PHE A 260 -1.96 5.48 -11.25
C PHE A 260 -0.61 6.11 -11.54
N THR A 261 0.03 6.60 -10.47
CA THR A 261 1.39 7.10 -10.46
C THR A 261 2.02 6.87 -9.08
N ASP A 262 3.36 6.92 -9.02
CA ASP A 262 4.16 6.96 -7.79
C ASP A 262 3.86 5.82 -6.80
N LEU A 263 3.56 4.61 -7.33
CA LEU A 263 3.38 3.44 -6.48
C LEU A 263 4.70 3.09 -5.78
N SER A 264 4.61 2.82 -4.49
CA SER A 264 5.78 2.45 -3.70
C SER A 264 5.45 1.53 -2.53
N VAL A 265 6.41 0.70 -2.15
CA VAL A 265 6.39 -0.15 -0.97
C VAL A 265 7.69 0.05 -0.21
N ARG A 266 7.62 0.32 1.09
CA ARG A 266 8.80 0.53 1.93
C ARG A 266 8.70 -0.31 3.20
N GLU A 267 9.81 -0.98 3.56
CA GLU A 267 9.95 -1.59 4.88
C GLU A 267 10.24 -0.51 5.92
N ILE A 268 9.41 -0.43 6.95
CA ILE A 268 9.44 0.67 7.91
C ILE A 268 9.99 0.25 9.28
N ASN A 269 10.52 1.25 9.99
CA ASN A 269 10.77 1.17 11.42
C ASN A 269 9.70 1.95 12.17
N ALA A 270 8.74 1.26 12.76
CA ALA A 270 7.65 1.86 13.52
C ALA A 270 7.96 2.06 15.00
N SER A 271 9.09 1.56 15.52
CA SER A 271 9.46 1.64 16.94
C SER A 271 9.75 3.06 17.42
N ILE A 272 9.92 4.02 16.52
CA ILE A 272 10.28 5.42 16.85
C ILE A 272 9.06 6.24 17.32
N HIS A 273 7.82 5.79 17.05
CA HIS A 273 6.60 6.51 17.39
C HIS A 273 5.78 5.85 18.52
N SER A 274 6.32 4.83 19.17
CA SER A 274 5.68 4.12 20.29
C SER A 274 6.08 4.68 21.67
N LYS A 275 6.39 5.99 21.75
CA LYS A 275 6.60 6.69 23.02
C LYS A 275 5.46 7.65 23.29
#